data_3a2e0dea65b42880ea67330faf6e8398
#
_entry.id   3a2e0dea65b42880ea67330faf6e8398
#
_cell.length_a   1.000
_cell.length_b   1.000
_cell.length_c   1.000
_cell.angle_alpha   90.00
_cell.angle_beta   90.00
_cell.angle_gamma   90.00
#
_symmetry.space_group_name_H-M   'P 1'
#
loop_
_entity.id
_entity.type
_entity.pdbx_description
1 polymer ?
#
loop_
_entity_poly.entity_id
_entity_poly.type
_entity_poly.pdbx_seq_one_letter_code
_entity_poly.pdbx_strand_id
1 'polypeptide(L)'
;VYFMNLPFVYRIHGEPNEEKIQNFLKFIGILGYKVNGKIKEITPIAMQRLLDDLKEKKEFHILSQLLLRSMQKAVYDKTNIGHFGLGSKCYTHFTSPIRRYPDTTVHRLLRTYLFNNDMSSNTINRWQEKLIYVADHSSIQEREAVECEREVEDMKMAEYMEDHIGEEYEGIISSVNNFGMFIQLDNLVEGL
;
A
#
# COMPACT_ATOMS: atom_id res chain seq x y z
N VAL A 1 -9.94 15.83 16.21
CA VAL A 1 -9.59 14.74 17.12
C VAL A 1 -8.08 14.69 17.37
N TYR A 2 -7.26 14.72 16.30
CA TYR A 2 -5.78 14.70 16.42
C TYR A 2 -5.23 15.80 17.35
N PHE A 3 -5.63 17.05 17.14
CA PHE A 3 -5.21 18.18 18.01
C PHE A 3 -5.80 18.14 19.42
N MET A 4 -6.81 17.32 19.66
CA MET A 4 -7.44 17.15 20.97
C MET A 4 -6.79 16.02 21.77
N ASN A 5 -5.85 15.29 21.19
CA ASN A 5 -5.15 14.16 21.80
C ASN A 5 -6.08 13.04 22.28
N LEU A 6 -7.21 12.86 21.58
CA LEU A 6 -8.20 11.83 21.91
C LEU A 6 -7.88 10.53 21.13
N PRO A 7 -8.25 9.37 21.71
CA PRO A 7 -8.12 8.08 21.02
C PRO A 7 -8.78 8.10 19.65
N PHE A 8 -8.05 7.63 18.64
CA PHE A 8 -8.52 7.64 17.28
C PHE A 8 -7.93 6.47 16.48
N VAL A 9 -8.51 6.15 15.32
CA VAL A 9 -7.95 5.18 14.38
C VAL A 9 -7.38 5.91 13.17
N TYR A 10 -6.12 5.63 12.88
CA TYR A 10 -5.38 6.21 11.75
C TYR A 10 -5.14 5.18 10.67
N ARG A 11 -5.01 5.62 9.44
CA ARG A 11 -4.42 4.84 8.36
C ARG A 11 -2.97 5.28 8.24
N ILE A 12 -2.07 4.46 8.74
CA ILE A 12 -0.64 4.77 8.78
C ILE A 12 0.10 4.05 7.66
N HIS A 13 1.20 4.66 7.22
CA HIS A 13 2.11 4.07 6.25
C HIS A 13 3.54 4.45 6.66
N GLY A 14 4.29 3.45 7.09
CA GLY A 14 5.67 3.62 7.52
C GLY A 14 6.61 3.99 6.38
N GLU A 15 7.81 4.41 6.72
CA GLU A 15 8.86 4.66 5.75
C GLU A 15 9.25 3.37 5.02
N PRO A 16 9.70 3.45 3.77
CA PRO A 16 10.16 2.31 3.02
C PRO A 16 11.33 1.60 3.72
N ASN A 17 11.50 0.32 3.42
CA ASN A 17 12.69 -0.39 3.89
C ASN A 17 13.93 0.15 3.16
N GLU A 18 14.89 0.69 3.91
CA GLU A 18 16.09 1.33 3.38
C GLU A 18 16.92 0.38 2.49
N GLU A 19 17.11 -0.88 2.91
CA GLU A 19 17.84 -1.87 2.15
C GLU A 19 17.19 -2.17 0.80
N LYS A 20 15.86 -2.32 0.78
CA LYS A 20 15.11 -2.55 -0.46
C LYS A 20 15.21 -1.36 -1.41
N ILE A 21 15.13 -0.13 -0.89
CA ILE A 21 15.31 1.09 -1.70
C ILE A 21 16.73 1.16 -2.27
N GLN A 22 17.76 0.86 -1.48
CA GLN A 22 19.14 0.84 -1.96
C GLN A 22 19.35 -0.21 -3.06
N ASN A 23 18.75 -1.39 -2.92
CA ASN A 23 18.79 -2.42 -3.95
C ASN A 23 18.06 -1.99 -5.23
N PHE A 24 16.91 -1.35 -5.09
CA PHE A 24 16.20 -0.75 -6.23
C PHE A 24 17.06 0.31 -6.94
N LEU A 25 17.69 1.22 -6.20
CA LEU A 25 18.55 2.27 -6.76
C LEU A 25 19.77 1.68 -7.49
N LYS A 26 20.37 0.61 -6.97
CA LYS A 26 21.44 -0.12 -7.65
C LYS A 26 20.94 -0.72 -8.96
N PHE A 27 19.75 -1.34 -8.94
CA PHE A 27 19.16 -1.97 -10.12
C PHE A 27 18.90 -0.96 -11.24
N ILE A 28 18.27 0.18 -10.95
CA ILE A 28 18.06 1.24 -11.96
C ILE A 28 19.38 1.82 -12.48
N GLY A 29 20.42 1.89 -11.64
CA GLY A 29 21.77 2.28 -12.03
C GLY A 29 22.41 1.32 -13.03
N ILE A 30 22.20 0.00 -12.86
CA ILE A 30 22.67 -1.04 -13.81
C ILE A 30 21.96 -0.88 -15.17
N LEU A 31 20.69 -0.51 -15.18
CA LEU A 31 19.93 -0.22 -16.41
C LEU A 31 20.36 1.09 -17.09
N GLY A 32 21.34 1.80 -16.53
CA GLY A 32 21.89 3.03 -17.10
C GLY A 32 21.05 4.28 -16.82
N TYR A 33 20.02 4.18 -15.97
CA TYR A 33 19.24 5.34 -15.59
C TYR A 33 19.96 6.15 -14.51
N LYS A 34 20.20 7.41 -14.78
CA LYS A 34 20.75 8.35 -13.81
C LYS A 34 19.62 8.89 -12.97
N VAL A 35 19.63 8.57 -11.68
CA VAL A 35 18.79 9.26 -10.71
C VAL A 35 19.40 10.63 -10.45
N ASN A 36 18.68 11.69 -10.79
CA ASN A 36 19.12 13.05 -10.58
C ASN A 36 19.19 13.37 -9.07
N GLY A 37 20.42 13.40 -8.54
CA GLY A 37 20.72 13.67 -7.15
C GLY A 37 21.00 12.40 -6.33
N LYS A 38 21.84 12.57 -5.29
CA LYS A 38 21.97 11.56 -4.24
C LYS A 38 20.66 11.59 -3.47
N ILE A 39 19.88 10.51 -3.49
CA ILE A 39 18.77 10.33 -2.56
C ILE A 39 19.42 10.13 -1.18
N LYS A 40 19.72 11.26 -0.51
CA LYS A 40 20.34 11.26 0.82
C LYS A 40 19.30 10.90 1.89
N GLU A 41 18.04 11.20 1.61
CA GLU A 41 16.92 10.96 2.52
C GLU A 41 15.75 10.37 1.72
N ILE A 42 15.20 9.29 2.23
CA ILE A 42 14.01 8.65 1.67
C ILE A 42 12.79 9.46 2.10
N THR A 43 12.38 10.41 1.27
CA THR A 43 11.18 11.24 1.51
C THR A 43 10.11 10.94 0.47
N PRO A 44 8.81 11.17 0.76
CA PRO A 44 7.72 11.01 -0.21
C PRO A 44 7.96 11.78 -1.51
N ILE A 45 8.46 13.01 -1.39
CA ILE A 45 8.77 13.88 -2.55
C ILE A 45 9.93 13.31 -3.39
N ALA A 46 10.96 12.76 -2.74
CA ALA A 46 12.07 12.14 -3.46
C ALA A 46 11.61 10.90 -4.23
N MET A 47 10.72 10.08 -3.65
CA MET A 47 10.16 8.92 -4.32
C MET A 47 9.26 9.30 -5.49
N GLN A 48 8.44 10.34 -5.34
CA GLN A 48 7.61 10.84 -6.43
C GLN A 48 8.45 11.36 -7.60
N ARG A 49 9.48 12.15 -7.34
CA ARG A 49 10.40 12.62 -8.39
C ARG A 49 11.08 11.46 -9.11
N LEU A 50 11.49 10.44 -8.38
CA LEU A 50 12.08 9.25 -8.96
C LEU A 50 11.11 8.54 -9.90
N LEU A 51 9.83 8.41 -9.53
CA LEU A 51 8.80 7.84 -10.40
C LEU A 51 8.56 8.73 -11.63
N ASP A 52 8.52 10.06 -11.46
CA ASP A 52 8.34 11.00 -12.57
C ASP A 52 9.50 10.92 -13.58
N ASP A 53 10.74 10.80 -13.10
CA ASP A 53 11.94 10.63 -13.94
C ASP A 53 11.92 9.32 -14.75
N LEU A 54 11.26 8.29 -14.22
CA LEU A 54 11.14 6.97 -14.86
C LEU A 54 9.91 6.82 -15.76
N LYS A 55 8.92 7.72 -15.66
CA LYS A 55 7.58 7.59 -16.26
C LYS A 55 7.59 7.39 -17.78
N GLU A 56 8.55 8.00 -18.47
CA GLU A 56 8.67 7.92 -19.93
C GLU A 56 9.53 6.73 -20.41
N LYS A 57 10.01 5.89 -19.50
CA LYS A 57 10.85 4.74 -19.82
C LYS A 57 9.99 3.54 -20.17
N LYS A 58 10.48 2.71 -21.12
CA LYS A 58 9.77 1.49 -21.55
C LYS A 58 9.51 0.53 -20.39
N GLU A 59 10.45 0.48 -19.44
CA GLU A 59 10.42 -0.39 -18.29
C GLU A 59 9.66 0.21 -17.09
N PHE A 60 9.00 1.36 -17.27
CA PHE A 60 8.33 2.09 -16.18
C PHE A 60 7.39 1.21 -15.35
N HIS A 61 6.61 0.35 -16.03
CA HIS A 61 5.66 -0.53 -15.34
C HIS A 61 6.37 -1.45 -14.34
N ILE A 62 7.44 -2.11 -14.77
CA ILE A 62 8.23 -3.01 -13.91
C ILE A 62 8.94 -2.22 -12.80
N LEU A 63 9.56 -1.09 -13.15
CA LEU A 63 10.28 -0.26 -12.18
C LEU A 63 9.36 0.32 -11.12
N SER A 64 8.16 0.74 -11.49
CA SER A 64 7.16 1.22 -10.54
C SER A 64 6.67 0.11 -9.61
N GLN A 65 6.45 -1.10 -10.11
CA GLN A 65 6.09 -2.25 -9.27
C GLN A 65 7.22 -2.63 -8.30
N LEU A 66 8.48 -2.65 -8.75
CA LEU A 66 9.63 -2.93 -7.88
C LEU A 66 9.77 -1.88 -6.77
N LEU A 67 9.56 -0.61 -7.10
CA LEU A 67 9.55 0.46 -6.10
C LEU A 67 8.40 0.27 -5.10
N LEU A 68 7.19 -0.04 -5.56
CA LEU A 68 6.04 -0.33 -4.68
C LEU A 68 6.30 -1.53 -3.76
N ARG A 69 6.96 -2.59 -4.25
CA ARG A 69 7.35 -3.75 -3.44
C ARG A 69 8.39 -3.41 -2.36
N SER A 70 9.11 -2.30 -2.51
CA SER A 70 10.04 -1.80 -1.50
C SER A 70 9.36 -1.02 -0.38
N MET A 71 8.12 -0.55 -0.62
CA MET A 71 7.32 0.17 0.37
C MET A 71 6.74 -0.77 1.42
N GLN A 72 6.47 -0.23 2.60
CA GLN A 72 5.67 -0.92 3.59
C GLN A 72 4.20 -0.94 3.15
N LYS A 73 3.42 -1.88 3.69
CA LYS A 73 1.96 -1.84 3.51
C LYS A 73 1.37 -0.84 4.49
N ALA A 74 0.41 -0.03 4.03
CA ALA A 74 -0.38 0.79 4.93
C ALA A 74 -1.26 -0.11 5.81
N VAL A 75 -1.42 0.26 7.07
CA VAL A 75 -2.23 -0.47 8.07
C VAL A 75 -3.07 0.50 8.90
N TYR A 76 -4.03 -0.02 9.64
CA TYR A 76 -4.71 0.77 10.65
C TYR A 76 -3.97 0.67 11.98
N ASP A 77 -3.88 1.79 12.70
CA ASP A 77 -3.30 1.85 14.04
C ASP A 77 -3.95 2.97 14.86
N LYS A 78 -3.92 2.81 16.18
CA LYS A 78 -4.32 3.87 17.14
C LYS A 78 -3.25 4.95 17.29
N THR A 79 -2.00 4.62 16.95
CA THR A 79 -0.85 5.52 17.03
C THR A 79 -0.58 6.14 15.66
N ASN A 80 -0.56 7.45 15.60
CA ASN A 80 -0.28 8.16 14.36
C ASN A 80 1.24 8.28 14.13
N ILE A 81 1.73 7.67 13.06
CA ILE A 81 3.10 7.88 12.55
C ILE A 81 3.11 8.61 11.20
N GLY A 82 1.95 9.09 10.76
CA GLY A 82 1.76 9.66 9.43
C GLY A 82 1.52 8.62 8.34
N HIS A 83 1.44 9.10 7.12
CA HIS A 83 1.25 8.26 5.93
C HIS A 83 2.28 8.62 4.87
N PHE A 84 3.37 7.85 4.81
CA PHE A 84 4.51 8.12 3.92
C PHE A 84 4.06 8.25 2.45
N GLY A 85 3.33 7.27 1.92
CA GLY A 85 2.92 7.27 0.50
C GLY A 85 2.06 8.46 0.08
N LEU A 86 1.38 9.12 1.02
CA LEU A 86 0.60 10.34 0.79
C LEU A 86 1.33 11.62 1.21
N GLY A 87 2.49 11.51 1.85
CA GLY A 87 3.20 12.65 2.44
C GLY A 87 2.38 13.37 3.53
N SER A 88 1.44 12.68 4.17
CA SER A 88 0.51 13.25 5.14
C SER A 88 0.96 12.99 6.57
N LYS A 89 0.92 14.03 7.41
CA LYS A 89 1.22 13.91 8.84
C LYS A 89 0.13 13.18 9.63
N CYS A 90 -1.10 13.15 9.10
CA CYS A 90 -2.24 12.53 9.76
C CYS A 90 -3.26 12.12 8.70
N TYR A 91 -3.58 10.84 8.63
CA TYR A 91 -4.52 10.32 7.65
C TYR A 91 -5.41 9.24 8.26
N THR A 92 -6.65 9.19 7.81
CA THR A 92 -7.59 8.12 8.13
C THR A 92 -8.59 7.92 7.01
N HIS A 93 -9.19 6.77 6.95
CA HIS A 93 -10.33 6.49 6.10
C HIS A 93 -11.62 6.99 6.77
N PHE A 94 -12.53 7.56 5.97
CA PHE A 94 -13.76 8.17 6.47
C PHE A 94 -14.98 7.93 5.58
N THR A 95 -14.77 7.84 4.26
CA THR A 95 -15.84 8.02 3.25
C THR A 95 -16.57 6.73 2.86
N SER A 96 -16.16 5.56 3.35
CA SER A 96 -16.74 4.28 2.96
C SER A 96 -17.17 3.41 4.15
N PRO A 97 -18.06 3.89 5.04
CA PRO A 97 -18.44 3.18 6.26
C PRO A 97 -19.23 1.89 6.03
N ILE A 98 -19.80 1.69 4.83
CA ILE A 98 -20.55 0.48 4.48
C ILE A 98 -19.61 -0.73 4.35
N ARG A 99 -18.43 -0.54 3.74
CA ARG A 99 -17.49 -1.61 3.42
C ARG A 99 -16.21 -1.62 4.25
N ARG A 100 -15.95 -0.56 5.01
CA ARG A 100 -14.76 -0.44 5.87
C ARG A 100 -15.14 -0.13 7.30
N TYR A 101 -14.90 -1.07 8.19
CA TYR A 101 -15.21 -0.92 9.61
C TYR A 101 -14.45 0.23 10.30
N PRO A 102 -13.17 0.54 9.96
CA PRO A 102 -12.50 1.73 10.50
C PRO A 102 -13.25 3.03 10.19
N ASP A 103 -13.83 3.19 9.00
CA ASP A 103 -14.62 4.37 8.65
C ASP A 103 -15.85 4.49 9.56
N THR A 104 -16.58 3.39 9.77
CA THR A 104 -17.69 3.34 10.73
C THR A 104 -17.24 3.69 12.13
N THR A 105 -16.05 3.23 12.54
CA THR A 105 -15.46 3.54 13.84
C THR A 105 -15.14 5.03 13.96
N VAL A 106 -14.57 5.64 12.92
CA VAL A 106 -14.32 7.09 12.87
C VAL A 106 -15.63 7.87 13.03
N HIS A 107 -16.71 7.49 12.34
CA HIS A 107 -18.02 8.11 12.49
C HIS A 107 -18.53 8.02 13.94
N ARG A 108 -18.36 6.87 14.59
CA ARG A 108 -18.75 6.67 16.01
C ARG A 108 -17.93 7.53 16.96
N LEU A 109 -16.61 7.64 16.73
CA LEU A 109 -15.72 8.49 17.50
C LEU A 109 -16.10 9.97 17.37
N LEU A 110 -16.34 10.45 16.15
CA LEU A 110 -16.77 11.82 15.90
C LEU A 110 -18.12 12.09 16.59
N ARG A 111 -19.06 11.16 16.49
CA ARG A 111 -20.35 11.28 17.20
C ARG A 111 -20.16 11.37 18.70
N THR A 112 -19.31 10.51 19.28
CA THR A 112 -19.03 10.51 20.73
C THR A 112 -18.41 11.83 21.17
N TYR A 113 -17.34 12.27 20.49
CA TYR A 113 -16.55 13.41 20.93
C TYR A 113 -17.16 14.77 20.56
N LEU A 114 -17.69 14.91 19.34
CA LEU A 114 -18.10 16.21 18.79
C LEU A 114 -19.62 16.45 18.96
N PHE A 115 -20.46 15.42 18.75
CA PHE A 115 -21.90 15.59 18.84
C PHE A 115 -22.43 15.37 20.25
N ASN A 116 -21.96 14.33 20.92
CA ASN A 116 -22.39 14.04 22.29
C ASN A 116 -21.53 14.74 23.35
N ASN A 117 -20.41 15.37 22.90
CA ASN A 117 -19.43 16.04 23.78
C ASN A 117 -18.95 15.16 24.96
N ASP A 118 -18.87 13.82 24.71
CA ASP A 118 -18.45 12.86 25.74
C ASP A 118 -16.97 12.56 25.63
N MET A 119 -16.19 13.29 26.43
CA MET A 119 -14.75 13.11 26.61
C MET A 119 -14.39 12.69 28.03
N SER A 120 -15.32 11.99 28.73
CA SER A 120 -15.09 11.46 30.07
C SER A 120 -13.93 10.45 30.04
N SER A 121 -13.22 10.36 31.16
CA SER A 121 -12.11 9.39 31.34
C SER A 121 -12.54 7.95 31.05
N ASN A 122 -13.77 7.58 31.43
CA ASN A 122 -14.33 6.26 31.19
C ASN A 122 -14.50 6.00 29.65
N THR A 123 -15.03 6.97 28.95
CA THR A 123 -15.20 6.88 27.46
C THR A 123 -13.86 6.85 26.76
N ILE A 124 -12.90 7.67 27.17
CA ILE A 124 -11.54 7.66 26.62
C ILE A 124 -10.88 6.30 26.81
N ASN A 125 -10.87 5.76 28.03
CA ASN A 125 -10.24 4.46 28.34
C ASN A 125 -10.89 3.32 27.53
N ARG A 126 -12.22 3.29 27.47
CA ARG A 126 -12.96 2.31 26.66
C ARG A 126 -12.56 2.36 25.16
N TRP A 127 -12.41 3.55 24.59
CA TRP A 127 -11.99 3.67 23.22
C TRP A 127 -10.51 3.33 23.00
N GLN A 128 -9.63 3.66 23.95
CA GLN A 128 -8.22 3.27 23.89
C GLN A 128 -8.04 1.75 23.79
N GLU A 129 -8.78 0.99 24.57
CA GLU A 129 -8.76 -0.47 24.53
C GLU A 129 -9.38 -1.02 23.26
N LYS A 130 -10.56 -0.51 22.90
CA LYS A 130 -11.30 -0.99 21.72
C LYS A 130 -10.56 -0.75 20.41
N LEU A 131 -9.85 0.37 20.28
CA LEU A 131 -9.16 0.75 19.05
C LEU A 131 -7.97 -0.16 18.74
N ILE A 132 -7.36 -0.82 19.72
CA ILE A 132 -6.33 -1.84 19.47
C ILE A 132 -6.95 -2.96 18.62
N TYR A 133 -8.04 -3.55 19.11
CA TYR A 133 -8.72 -4.62 18.38
C TYR A 133 -9.25 -4.17 17.01
N VAL A 134 -9.85 -2.98 16.92
CA VAL A 134 -10.37 -2.43 15.66
C VAL A 134 -9.27 -2.28 14.62
N ALA A 135 -8.12 -1.74 15.01
CA ALA A 135 -7.00 -1.51 14.10
C ALA A 135 -6.39 -2.83 13.62
N ASP A 136 -6.07 -3.73 14.54
CA ASP A 136 -5.44 -5.02 14.23
C ASP A 136 -6.36 -5.90 13.37
N HIS A 137 -7.60 -6.09 13.80
CA HIS A 137 -8.56 -6.92 13.08
C HIS A 137 -8.87 -6.36 11.69
N SER A 138 -9.06 -5.04 11.56
CA SER A 138 -9.32 -4.43 10.25
C SER A 138 -8.12 -4.55 9.30
N SER A 139 -6.90 -4.47 9.82
CA SER A 139 -5.69 -4.64 9.01
C SER A 139 -5.48 -6.09 8.56
N ILE A 140 -5.88 -7.07 9.37
CA ILE A 140 -5.85 -8.51 9.01
C ILE A 140 -6.90 -8.77 7.94
N GLN A 141 -8.15 -8.38 8.18
CA GLN A 141 -9.26 -8.62 7.26
C GLN A 141 -9.07 -7.93 5.90
N GLU A 142 -8.46 -6.76 5.87
CA GLU A 142 -8.11 -6.08 4.62
C GLU A 142 -7.09 -6.91 3.82
N ARG A 143 -6.08 -7.50 4.47
CA ARG A 143 -5.10 -8.34 3.79
C ARG A 143 -5.72 -9.62 3.24
N GLU A 144 -6.55 -10.29 4.03
CA GLU A 144 -7.28 -11.49 3.61
C GLU A 144 -8.21 -11.21 2.43
N ALA A 145 -8.90 -10.05 2.44
CA ALA A 145 -9.77 -9.65 1.34
C ALA A 145 -8.96 -9.39 0.04
N VAL A 146 -7.81 -8.71 0.13
CA VAL A 146 -6.93 -8.47 -1.02
C VAL A 146 -6.31 -9.75 -1.55
N GLU A 147 -5.98 -10.71 -0.67
CA GLU A 147 -5.45 -12.01 -1.08
C GLU A 147 -6.52 -12.83 -1.83
N CYS A 148 -7.73 -12.89 -1.29
CA CYS A 148 -8.86 -13.51 -1.96
C CYS A 148 -9.17 -12.87 -3.33
N GLU A 149 -9.12 -11.53 -3.43
CA GLU A 149 -9.30 -10.81 -4.69
C GLU A 149 -8.27 -11.25 -5.73
N ARG A 150 -6.98 -11.32 -5.35
CA ARG A 150 -5.90 -11.79 -6.22
C ARG A 150 -6.08 -13.23 -6.68
N GLU A 151 -6.42 -14.13 -5.76
CA GLU A 151 -6.66 -15.54 -6.10
C GLU A 151 -7.80 -15.68 -7.13
N VAL A 152 -8.85 -14.86 -7.00
CA VAL A 152 -9.94 -14.84 -7.98
C VAL A 152 -9.49 -14.27 -9.32
N GLU A 153 -8.68 -13.20 -9.32
CA GLU A 153 -8.09 -12.63 -10.54
C GLU A 153 -7.20 -13.66 -11.24
N ASP A 154 -6.29 -14.31 -10.51
CA ASP A 154 -5.39 -15.33 -11.04
C ASP A 154 -6.18 -16.52 -11.65
N MET A 155 -7.23 -16.98 -10.95
CA MET A 155 -8.13 -18.03 -11.46
C MET A 155 -8.81 -17.58 -12.76
N LYS A 156 -9.29 -16.32 -12.84
CA LYS A 156 -9.95 -15.81 -14.05
C LYS A 156 -8.98 -15.58 -15.20
N MET A 157 -7.75 -15.19 -14.91
CA MET A 157 -6.70 -15.09 -15.93
C MET A 157 -6.35 -16.47 -16.49
N ALA A 158 -6.23 -17.49 -15.64
CA ALA A 158 -5.99 -18.86 -16.07
C ALA A 158 -7.15 -19.41 -16.93
N GLU A 159 -8.41 -19.19 -16.52
CA GLU A 159 -9.61 -19.55 -17.27
C GLU A 159 -9.64 -18.88 -18.65
N TYR A 160 -9.30 -17.59 -18.72
CA TYR A 160 -9.20 -16.86 -19.99
C TYR A 160 -8.13 -17.46 -20.89
N MET A 161 -6.97 -17.82 -20.36
CA MET A 161 -5.85 -18.37 -21.15
C MET A 161 -6.08 -19.79 -21.63
N GLU A 162 -7.03 -20.56 -21.08
CA GLU A 162 -7.40 -21.89 -21.60
C GLU A 162 -7.84 -21.84 -23.06
N ASP A 163 -8.57 -20.79 -23.47
CA ASP A 163 -9.04 -20.61 -24.85
C ASP A 163 -7.95 -20.13 -25.80
N HIS A 164 -6.77 -19.75 -25.27
CA HIS A 164 -5.67 -19.14 -26.01
C HIS A 164 -4.41 -20.04 -26.05
N ILE A 165 -4.57 -21.31 -25.72
CA ILE A 165 -3.45 -22.28 -25.74
C ILE A 165 -2.93 -22.46 -27.17
N GLY A 166 -1.62 -22.21 -27.34
CA GLY A 166 -0.94 -22.34 -28.62
C GLY A 166 -0.80 -21.03 -29.40
N GLU A 167 -1.31 -19.94 -28.89
CA GLU A 167 -1.08 -18.58 -29.41
C GLU A 167 0.31 -18.06 -28.99
N GLU A 168 0.87 -17.16 -29.79
CA GLU A 168 2.14 -16.50 -29.50
C GLU A 168 1.89 -15.08 -29.01
N TYR A 169 2.56 -14.70 -27.93
CA TYR A 169 2.45 -13.39 -27.29
C TYR A 169 3.83 -12.73 -27.15
N GLU A 170 3.87 -11.42 -27.24
CA GLU A 170 5.01 -10.64 -26.77
C GLU A 170 4.92 -10.51 -25.25
N GLY A 171 6.06 -10.65 -24.55
CA GLY A 171 6.10 -10.55 -23.11
C GLY A 171 7.38 -9.94 -22.59
N ILE A 172 7.30 -9.41 -21.37
CA ILE A 172 8.42 -8.82 -20.65
C ILE A 172 8.71 -9.64 -19.40
N ILE A 173 9.98 -9.97 -19.17
CA ILE A 173 10.39 -10.67 -17.95
C ILE A 173 10.14 -9.73 -16.75
N SER A 174 9.21 -10.10 -15.89
CA SER A 174 8.83 -9.35 -14.68
C SER A 174 9.67 -9.75 -13.46
N SER A 175 10.06 -11.01 -13.36
CA SER A 175 10.94 -11.50 -12.31
C SER A 175 11.66 -12.80 -12.70
N VAL A 176 12.80 -13.05 -12.03
CA VAL A 176 13.59 -14.28 -12.21
C VAL A 176 13.82 -14.91 -10.86
N ASN A 177 13.48 -16.18 -10.73
CA ASN A 177 13.63 -16.98 -9.51
C ASN A 177 14.45 -18.25 -9.79
N ASN A 178 14.82 -18.98 -8.75
CA ASN A 178 15.61 -20.22 -8.89
C ASN A 178 14.90 -21.33 -9.69
N PHE A 179 13.58 -21.26 -9.83
CA PHE A 179 12.74 -22.26 -10.49
C PHE A 179 12.18 -21.80 -11.84
N GLY A 180 12.37 -20.53 -12.24
CA GLY A 180 11.90 -20.04 -13.53
C GLY A 180 11.87 -18.52 -13.63
N MET A 181 11.36 -18.06 -14.75
CA MET A 181 11.14 -16.65 -15.06
C MET A 181 9.64 -16.37 -15.14
N PHE A 182 9.19 -15.32 -14.47
CA PHE A 182 7.84 -14.81 -14.68
C PHE A 182 7.84 -13.84 -15.85
N ILE A 183 6.91 -14.04 -16.76
CA ILE A 183 6.75 -13.23 -17.95
C ILE A 183 5.38 -12.58 -17.92
N GLN A 184 5.34 -11.27 -18.02
CA GLN A 184 4.12 -10.52 -18.18
C GLN A 184 3.86 -10.36 -19.69
N LEU A 185 2.74 -10.88 -20.15
CA LEU A 185 2.30 -10.78 -21.54
C LEU A 185 1.74 -9.38 -21.84
N ASP A 186 1.61 -9.03 -23.10
CA ASP A 186 1.04 -7.77 -23.57
C ASP A 186 -0.44 -7.59 -23.17
N ASN A 187 -1.17 -8.68 -22.95
CA ASN A 187 -2.53 -8.72 -22.41
C ASN A 187 -2.59 -8.61 -20.88
N LEU A 188 -1.46 -8.31 -20.20
CA LEU A 188 -1.30 -8.16 -18.76
C LEU A 188 -1.38 -9.46 -17.94
N VAL A 189 -1.54 -10.62 -18.55
CA VAL A 189 -1.43 -11.91 -17.88
C VAL A 189 0.04 -12.17 -17.52
N GLU A 190 0.30 -12.58 -16.27
CA GLU A 190 1.64 -12.97 -15.81
C GLU A 190 1.67 -14.48 -15.61
N GLY A 191 2.66 -15.15 -16.19
CA GLY A 191 2.85 -16.59 -16.07
C GLY A 191 4.32 -17.00 -15.92
N LEU A 192 4.57 -18.26 -15.64
CA LEU A 192 5.88 -18.89 -15.46
C LEU A 192 6.34 -19.46 -16.80
#